data_f8daa9030ddbbe19c835a926c977e98d
#
_entry.id   f8daa9030ddbbe19c835a926c977e98d
#
_cell.length_a   1.000
_cell.length_b   1.000
_cell.length_c   1.000
_cell.angle_alpha   90.00
_cell.angle_beta   90.00
_cell.angle_gamma   90.00
#
_symmetry.space_group_name_H-M   'P 1'
#
loop_
_entity.id
_entity.type
_entity.pdbx_description
1 polymer ?
#
loop_
_entity_poly.entity_id
_entity_poly.type
_entity_poly.pdbx_seq_one_letter_code
_entity_poly.pdbx_strand_id
1 'polypeptide(L)'
;MKKLKVGIIGIRGLPARYGAFDQFVDQFVEYSNFKKENIKFYISAESGLKKNDIINVTQFYFYRGKSFSILVNNFFSMLYFYLSGVRTFLFFGYGPVIFFPLLNLLNCKIICNVDGIEWRRKTSYIKKFYFRLCEKLLSVVKVNLIFDSVVIKRYYNIIHNVDGCLLYYPSDFEKAQLTLKTIDLRKTLKVMVVMRFLPENNIETIVDTFILLNKERISNDKLYIIGSRNEYFENIIEPKISDIANIIFLGPIYDRKKLFRLWKTSDYYIHGHSVGGTNPTLIEAISLRLPVIAYDCSFNKKIIGKNGSFFKNSDDLFKLIKSKDFINQNLKIDYSVFKRDYINRNYLELLKSP
;
A
#
# COMPACT_ATOMS: atom_id res chain seq x y z
N MET A 1 0.72 -10.31 -34.40
CA MET A 1 0.69 -11.11 -33.15
C MET A 1 -0.64 -10.88 -32.43
N LYS A 2 -1.24 -11.94 -31.89
CA LYS A 2 -2.50 -11.84 -31.14
C LYS A 2 -2.26 -11.05 -29.82
N LYS A 3 -3.19 -10.15 -29.48
CA LYS A 3 -3.08 -9.31 -28.28
C LYS A 3 -3.21 -10.17 -27.02
N LEU A 4 -2.28 -10.05 -26.07
CA LEU A 4 -2.38 -10.73 -24.77
C LEU A 4 -3.58 -10.13 -23.99
N LYS A 5 -4.48 -10.99 -23.53
CA LYS A 5 -5.62 -10.57 -22.71
C LYS A 5 -5.36 -10.92 -21.25
N VAL A 6 -5.38 -9.93 -20.38
CA VAL A 6 -5.11 -10.06 -18.94
C VAL A 6 -6.32 -9.65 -18.13
N GLY A 7 -6.80 -10.52 -17.24
CA GLY A 7 -7.86 -10.22 -16.26
C GLY A 7 -7.27 -9.73 -14.95
N ILE A 8 -7.70 -8.58 -14.46
CA ILE A 8 -7.26 -8.00 -13.18
C ILE A 8 -8.43 -7.99 -12.20
N ILE A 9 -8.23 -8.61 -11.03
CA ILE A 9 -9.24 -8.78 -9.99
C ILE A 9 -8.64 -8.40 -8.63
N GLY A 10 -9.45 -7.82 -7.75
CA GLY A 10 -9.03 -7.42 -6.40
C GLY A 10 -8.79 -5.92 -6.23
N ILE A 11 -9.08 -5.13 -7.27
CA ILE A 11 -9.10 -3.67 -7.22
C ILE A 11 -10.53 -3.14 -7.33
N ARG A 12 -10.72 -1.83 -7.11
CA ARG A 12 -12.03 -1.17 -7.22
C ARG A 12 -12.35 -0.66 -8.63
N GLY A 13 -11.37 -0.67 -9.52
CA GLY A 13 -11.49 -0.21 -10.89
C GLY A 13 -10.70 1.06 -11.20
N LEU A 14 -10.78 1.51 -12.46
CA LEU A 14 -10.05 2.66 -12.97
C LEU A 14 -10.99 3.77 -13.46
N PRO A 15 -10.58 5.06 -13.40
CA PRO A 15 -9.31 5.55 -12.84
C PRO A 15 -9.26 5.37 -11.32
N ALA A 16 -8.06 5.21 -10.79
CA ALA A 16 -7.85 4.95 -9.37
C ALA A 16 -8.36 6.10 -8.50
N ARG A 17 -9.25 5.76 -7.56
CA ARG A 17 -9.79 6.71 -6.56
C ARG A 17 -9.46 6.31 -5.13
N TYR A 18 -8.98 5.08 -4.91
CA TYR A 18 -8.90 4.54 -3.58
C TYR A 18 -7.89 3.37 -3.51
N GLY A 19 -7.00 3.40 -2.52
CA GLY A 19 -6.13 2.28 -2.23
C GLY A 19 -4.87 2.18 -3.10
N ALA A 20 -3.88 1.46 -2.56
CA ALA A 20 -2.57 1.32 -3.18
C ALA A 20 -2.62 0.46 -4.45
N PHE A 21 -3.41 -0.62 -4.44
CA PHE A 21 -3.54 -1.49 -5.62
C PHE A 21 -4.23 -0.80 -6.79
N ASP A 22 -5.27 0.01 -6.54
CA ASP A 22 -5.95 0.77 -7.60
C ASP A 22 -4.96 1.73 -8.26
N GLN A 23 -4.19 2.47 -7.44
CA GLN A 23 -3.16 3.41 -7.93
C GLN A 23 -2.05 2.68 -8.69
N PHE A 24 -1.59 1.54 -8.19
CA PHE A 24 -0.59 0.74 -8.89
C PHE A 24 -1.09 0.28 -10.26
N VAL A 25 -2.31 -0.28 -10.33
CA VAL A 25 -2.86 -0.81 -11.59
C VAL A 25 -3.11 0.31 -12.60
N ASP A 26 -3.60 1.48 -12.15
CA ASP A 26 -3.78 2.65 -13.02
C ASP A 26 -2.48 3.06 -13.71
N GLN A 27 -1.43 3.21 -12.92
CA GLN A 27 -0.09 3.53 -13.40
C GLN A 27 0.54 2.41 -14.25
N PHE A 28 0.28 1.16 -13.90
CA PHE A 28 0.78 0.01 -14.65
C PHE A 28 0.15 -0.09 -16.05
N VAL A 29 -1.15 0.18 -16.16
CA VAL A 29 -1.85 0.27 -17.44
C VAL A 29 -1.31 1.42 -18.28
N GLU A 30 -1.12 2.60 -17.68
CA GLU A 30 -0.51 3.75 -18.34
C GLU A 30 0.91 3.43 -18.84
N TYR A 31 1.74 2.81 -18.01
CA TYR A 31 3.09 2.37 -18.37
C TYR A 31 3.08 1.37 -19.53
N SER A 32 2.19 0.37 -19.49
CA SER A 32 2.03 -0.61 -20.56
C SER A 32 1.65 0.03 -21.90
N ASN A 33 0.73 1.00 -21.86
CA ASN A 33 0.33 1.77 -23.03
C ASN A 33 1.47 2.64 -23.56
N PHE A 34 2.22 3.32 -22.69
CA PHE A 34 3.39 4.11 -23.05
C PHE A 34 4.48 3.26 -23.72
N LYS A 35 4.75 2.08 -23.20
CA LYS A 35 5.68 1.11 -23.80
C LYS A 35 5.13 0.41 -25.03
N LYS A 36 3.89 0.74 -25.48
CA LYS A 36 3.20 0.14 -26.63
C LYS A 36 3.10 -1.38 -26.53
N GLU A 37 2.90 -1.89 -25.31
CA GLU A 37 2.74 -3.32 -25.10
C GLU A 37 1.45 -3.84 -25.75
N ASN A 38 1.53 -4.97 -26.39
CA ASN A 38 0.38 -5.57 -27.07
C ASN A 38 -0.52 -6.34 -26.08
N ILE A 39 -1.01 -5.61 -25.05
CA ILE A 39 -1.84 -6.16 -23.96
C ILE A 39 -3.20 -5.48 -23.95
N LYS A 40 -4.26 -6.24 -23.67
CA LYS A 40 -5.60 -5.75 -23.35
C LYS A 40 -5.98 -6.19 -21.95
N PHE A 41 -6.32 -5.23 -21.09
CA PHE A 41 -6.71 -5.46 -19.72
C PHE A 41 -8.23 -5.57 -19.58
N TYR A 42 -8.68 -6.57 -18.83
CA TYR A 42 -10.05 -6.77 -18.39
C TYR A 42 -10.08 -6.57 -16.87
N ILE A 43 -10.80 -5.58 -16.39
CA ILE A 43 -10.72 -5.13 -14.99
C ILE A 43 -12.08 -5.28 -14.33
N SER A 44 -12.09 -5.94 -13.17
CA SER A 44 -13.24 -5.98 -12.27
C SER A 44 -13.37 -4.62 -11.57
N ALA A 45 -14.48 -3.91 -11.79
CA ALA A 45 -14.68 -2.54 -11.32
C ALA A 45 -15.96 -2.40 -10.48
N GLU A 46 -15.94 -1.48 -9.51
CA GLU A 46 -17.08 -1.15 -8.67
C GLU A 46 -18.07 -0.25 -9.41
N SER A 47 -19.36 -0.53 -9.31
CA SER A 47 -20.42 0.32 -9.86
C SER A 47 -20.40 1.70 -9.19
N GLY A 48 -20.68 2.76 -9.98
CA GLY A 48 -20.60 4.15 -9.53
C GLY A 48 -19.27 4.84 -9.85
N LEU A 49 -18.26 4.13 -10.37
CA LEU A 49 -17.15 4.76 -11.02
C LEU A 49 -17.61 5.36 -12.36
N LYS A 50 -17.13 6.57 -12.70
CA LYS A 50 -17.39 7.13 -14.03
C LYS A 50 -16.78 6.20 -15.07
N LYS A 51 -17.59 5.82 -16.06
CA LYS A 51 -17.09 5.08 -17.23
C LYS A 51 -16.15 6.03 -17.98
N ASN A 52 -14.88 5.76 -17.94
CA ASN A 52 -13.87 6.44 -18.74
C ASN A 52 -13.32 5.45 -19.76
N ASP A 53 -13.21 5.86 -21.01
CA ASP A 53 -12.55 5.08 -22.05
C ASP A 53 -11.04 5.15 -21.84
N ILE A 54 -10.51 4.14 -21.19
CA ILE A 54 -9.06 3.99 -21.00
C ILE A 54 -8.54 3.07 -22.10
N ILE A 55 -7.51 3.51 -22.81
CA ILE A 55 -6.90 2.76 -23.91
C ILE A 55 -6.49 1.37 -23.44
N ASN A 56 -6.89 0.35 -24.21
CA ASN A 56 -6.61 -1.06 -23.92
C ASN A 56 -7.25 -1.63 -22.65
N VAL A 57 -8.27 -0.97 -22.09
CA VAL A 57 -8.98 -1.44 -20.91
C VAL A 57 -10.45 -1.73 -21.22
N THR A 58 -10.96 -2.85 -20.70
CA THR A 58 -12.40 -3.16 -20.64
C THR A 58 -12.74 -3.40 -19.17
N GLN A 59 -13.67 -2.65 -18.62
CA GLN A 59 -14.10 -2.80 -17.23
C GLN A 59 -15.46 -3.52 -17.16
N PHE A 60 -15.53 -4.49 -16.23
CA PHE A 60 -16.78 -5.16 -15.85
C PHE A 60 -17.22 -4.61 -14.50
N TYR A 61 -18.38 -3.94 -14.48
CA TYR A 61 -18.89 -3.23 -13.31
C TYR A 61 -19.82 -4.11 -12.50
N PHE A 62 -19.67 -4.09 -11.17
CA PHE A 62 -20.51 -4.81 -10.24
C PHE A 62 -20.84 -3.94 -9.02
N TYR A 63 -21.95 -4.26 -8.35
CA TYR A 63 -22.33 -3.59 -7.10
C TYR A 63 -21.45 -4.08 -5.95
N ARG A 64 -20.81 -3.15 -5.24
CA ARG A 64 -20.02 -3.48 -4.07
C ARG A 64 -20.90 -3.56 -2.84
N GLY A 65 -21.16 -4.78 -2.40
CA GLY A 65 -21.82 -5.06 -1.13
C GLY A 65 -20.85 -5.46 -0.02
N LYS A 66 -21.36 -6.20 0.96
CA LYS A 66 -20.55 -6.79 2.06
C LYS A 66 -19.62 -7.90 1.52
N SER A 67 -18.75 -8.42 2.37
CA SER A 67 -17.65 -9.36 2.01
C SER A 67 -18.06 -10.54 1.11
N PHE A 68 -19.25 -11.11 1.31
CA PHE A 68 -19.77 -12.20 0.48
C PHE A 68 -20.05 -11.76 -0.95
N SER A 69 -20.63 -10.58 -1.14
CA SER A 69 -20.90 -10.05 -2.50
C SER A 69 -19.62 -9.79 -3.29
N ILE A 70 -18.52 -9.41 -2.61
CA ILE A 70 -17.21 -9.25 -3.26
C ILE A 70 -16.74 -10.58 -3.82
N LEU A 71 -16.88 -11.66 -3.07
CA LEU A 71 -16.48 -13.00 -3.52
C LEU A 71 -17.29 -13.46 -4.74
N VAL A 72 -18.61 -13.29 -4.68
CA VAL A 72 -19.54 -13.59 -5.79
C VAL A 72 -19.17 -12.75 -7.03
N ASN A 73 -18.91 -11.47 -6.85
CA ASN A 73 -18.55 -10.58 -7.95
C ASN A 73 -17.19 -10.97 -8.57
N ASN A 74 -16.22 -11.40 -7.76
CA ASN A 74 -14.95 -11.90 -8.27
C ASN A 74 -15.16 -13.14 -9.14
N PHE A 75 -16.05 -14.06 -8.73
CA PHE A 75 -16.41 -15.25 -9.52
C PHE A 75 -17.00 -14.86 -10.88
N PHE A 76 -18.02 -13.98 -10.91
CA PHE A 76 -18.65 -13.55 -12.16
C PHE A 76 -17.67 -12.75 -13.04
N SER A 77 -16.80 -11.94 -12.47
CA SER A 77 -15.75 -11.25 -13.22
C SER A 77 -14.79 -12.26 -13.88
N MET A 78 -14.35 -13.26 -13.14
CA MET A 78 -13.50 -14.34 -13.69
C MET A 78 -14.18 -15.07 -14.84
N LEU A 79 -15.44 -15.45 -14.66
CA LEU A 79 -16.22 -16.15 -15.70
C LEU A 79 -16.37 -15.29 -16.95
N TYR A 80 -16.79 -14.03 -16.79
CA TYR A 80 -16.92 -13.09 -17.92
C TYR A 80 -15.58 -12.89 -18.66
N PHE A 81 -14.48 -12.72 -17.93
CA PHE A 81 -13.16 -12.57 -18.54
C PHE A 81 -12.73 -13.81 -19.28
N TYR A 82 -12.94 -15.01 -18.69
CA TYR A 82 -12.65 -16.28 -19.34
C TYR A 82 -13.42 -16.43 -20.66
N LEU A 83 -14.73 -16.16 -20.65
CA LEU A 83 -15.58 -16.20 -21.85
C LEU A 83 -15.17 -15.14 -22.89
N SER A 84 -14.60 -14.02 -22.46
CA SER A 84 -14.01 -12.99 -23.32
C SER A 84 -12.64 -13.38 -23.91
N GLY A 85 -12.15 -14.60 -23.59
CA GLY A 85 -10.89 -15.15 -24.10
C GLY A 85 -9.65 -14.78 -23.28
N VAL A 86 -9.82 -14.30 -22.04
CA VAL A 86 -8.71 -14.13 -21.07
C VAL A 86 -8.21 -15.50 -20.62
N ARG A 87 -6.89 -15.66 -20.56
CA ARG A 87 -6.23 -16.87 -20.05
C ARG A 87 -5.13 -16.57 -19.03
N THR A 88 -4.83 -15.29 -18.81
CA THR A 88 -3.88 -14.81 -17.79
C THR A 88 -4.62 -13.93 -16.81
N PHE A 89 -4.58 -14.27 -15.54
CA PHE A 89 -5.25 -13.57 -14.46
C PHE A 89 -4.24 -13.01 -13.45
N LEU A 90 -4.38 -11.74 -13.11
CA LEU A 90 -3.62 -11.06 -12.07
C LEU A 90 -4.56 -10.68 -10.92
N PHE A 91 -4.31 -11.25 -9.76
CA PHE A 91 -5.08 -11.01 -8.55
C PHE A 91 -4.31 -10.11 -7.58
N PHE A 92 -5.02 -9.15 -6.99
CA PHE A 92 -4.56 -8.36 -5.87
C PHE A 92 -5.31 -8.76 -4.60
N GLY A 93 -4.60 -9.44 -3.70
CA GLY A 93 -5.17 -10.13 -2.54
C GLY A 93 -5.60 -11.57 -2.85
N TYR A 94 -5.43 -12.44 -1.88
CA TYR A 94 -5.66 -13.89 -2.04
C TYR A 94 -7.08 -14.37 -1.66
N GLY A 95 -8.00 -13.45 -1.37
CA GLY A 95 -9.40 -13.81 -1.08
C GLY A 95 -10.05 -14.71 -2.15
N PRO A 96 -9.86 -14.48 -3.47
CA PRO A 96 -10.45 -15.31 -4.51
C PRO A 96 -9.81 -16.68 -4.73
N VAL A 97 -8.82 -17.09 -3.94
CA VAL A 97 -8.05 -18.34 -4.16
C VAL A 97 -8.91 -19.61 -4.23
N ILE A 98 -10.08 -19.61 -3.61
CA ILE A 98 -11.02 -20.75 -3.68
C ILE A 98 -11.45 -21.09 -5.13
N PHE A 99 -11.31 -20.13 -6.06
CA PHE A 99 -11.62 -20.31 -7.48
C PHE A 99 -10.39 -20.68 -8.32
N PHE A 100 -9.18 -20.66 -7.76
CA PHE A 100 -7.94 -20.96 -8.50
C PHE A 100 -7.90 -22.39 -9.02
N PRO A 101 -8.40 -23.43 -8.29
CA PRO A 101 -8.48 -24.78 -8.84
C PRO A 101 -9.28 -24.84 -10.15
N LEU A 102 -10.40 -24.10 -10.24
CA LEU A 102 -11.19 -24.01 -11.47
C LEU A 102 -10.38 -23.37 -12.61
N LEU A 103 -9.67 -22.26 -12.35
CA LEU A 103 -8.83 -21.61 -13.35
C LEU A 103 -7.66 -22.52 -13.79
N ASN A 104 -7.10 -23.33 -12.87
CA ASN A 104 -6.08 -24.31 -13.20
C ASN A 104 -6.63 -25.41 -14.12
N LEU A 105 -7.82 -25.94 -13.84
CA LEU A 105 -8.50 -26.91 -14.72
C LEU A 105 -8.77 -26.33 -16.13
N LEU A 106 -9.02 -25.03 -16.21
CA LEU A 106 -9.22 -24.29 -17.45
C LEU A 106 -7.91 -23.85 -18.13
N ASN A 107 -6.76 -24.36 -17.67
CA ASN A 107 -5.42 -24.03 -18.16
C ASN A 107 -5.15 -22.51 -18.20
N CYS A 108 -5.65 -21.76 -17.21
CA CYS A 108 -5.38 -20.36 -17.05
C CYS A 108 -4.11 -20.12 -16.22
N LYS A 109 -3.31 -19.17 -16.65
CA LYS A 109 -2.19 -18.66 -15.86
C LYS A 109 -2.68 -17.77 -14.75
N ILE A 110 -2.24 -18.02 -13.52
CA ILE A 110 -2.63 -17.26 -12.33
C ILE A 110 -1.40 -16.59 -11.73
N ILE A 111 -1.49 -15.29 -11.52
CA ILE A 111 -0.51 -14.48 -10.80
C ILE A 111 -1.26 -13.82 -9.64
N CYS A 112 -0.75 -13.93 -8.43
CA CYS A 112 -1.39 -13.38 -7.24
C CYS A 112 -0.41 -12.56 -6.41
N ASN A 113 -0.67 -11.25 -6.29
CA ASN A 113 -0.03 -10.43 -5.27
C ASN A 113 -0.77 -10.64 -3.95
N VAL A 114 -0.06 -11.22 -2.97
CA VAL A 114 -0.66 -11.70 -1.73
C VAL A 114 -1.07 -10.56 -0.79
N ASP A 115 -0.48 -9.35 -0.94
CA ASP A 115 -0.63 -8.21 -0.02
C ASP A 115 -0.07 -8.53 1.38
N GLY A 116 -0.94 -8.79 2.33
CA GLY A 116 -0.57 -9.03 3.72
C GLY A 116 -1.06 -10.38 4.25
N ILE A 117 -0.92 -10.56 5.55
CA ILE A 117 -1.46 -11.72 6.28
C ILE A 117 -2.83 -11.30 6.83
N GLU A 118 -3.88 -11.46 6.02
CA GLU A 118 -5.22 -10.90 6.27
C GLU A 118 -5.87 -11.39 7.57
N TRP A 119 -5.63 -12.64 7.99
CA TRP A 119 -6.19 -13.16 9.23
C TRP A 119 -5.58 -12.55 10.50
N ARG A 120 -4.42 -11.88 10.40
CA ARG A 120 -3.80 -11.15 11.52
C ARG A 120 -4.45 -9.79 11.77
N ARG A 121 -5.22 -9.27 10.81
CA ARG A 121 -5.97 -8.02 10.99
C ARG A 121 -7.08 -8.19 12.03
N LYS A 122 -7.50 -7.09 12.66
CA LYS A 122 -8.66 -7.09 13.56
C LYS A 122 -9.93 -7.32 12.74
N THR A 123 -10.43 -8.55 12.71
CA THR A 123 -11.63 -8.95 11.94
C THR A 123 -12.33 -10.12 12.65
N SER A 124 -13.55 -10.50 12.16
CA SER A 124 -14.35 -11.58 12.73
C SER A 124 -13.65 -12.94 12.62
N TYR A 125 -14.00 -13.88 13.53
CA TYR A 125 -13.45 -15.24 13.52
C TYR A 125 -13.70 -15.98 12.21
N ILE A 126 -14.88 -15.81 11.60
CA ILE A 126 -15.24 -16.42 10.31
C ILE A 126 -14.29 -15.95 9.21
N LYS A 127 -14.00 -14.64 9.16
CA LYS A 127 -13.05 -14.09 8.19
C LYS A 127 -11.62 -14.59 8.44
N LYS A 128 -11.19 -14.69 9.70
CA LYS A 128 -9.87 -15.23 10.04
C LYS A 128 -9.75 -16.69 9.61
N PHE A 129 -10.78 -17.51 9.86
CA PHE A 129 -10.81 -18.90 9.43
C PHE A 129 -10.75 -19.00 7.89
N TYR A 130 -11.58 -18.22 7.19
CA TYR A 130 -11.58 -18.15 5.73
C TYR A 130 -10.20 -17.82 5.16
N PHE A 131 -9.54 -16.79 5.65
CA PHE A 131 -8.23 -16.40 5.15
C PHE A 131 -7.13 -17.42 5.48
N ARG A 132 -7.20 -18.11 6.62
CA ARG A 132 -6.30 -19.24 6.90
C ARG A 132 -6.49 -20.41 5.93
N LEU A 133 -7.74 -20.69 5.58
CA LEU A 133 -8.04 -21.70 4.53
C LEU A 133 -7.48 -21.24 3.18
N CYS A 134 -7.67 -19.98 2.82
CA CYS A 134 -7.11 -19.41 1.60
C CYS A 134 -5.58 -19.54 1.53
N GLU A 135 -4.87 -19.26 2.63
CA GLU A 135 -3.41 -19.45 2.68
C GLU A 135 -2.98 -20.91 2.45
N LYS A 136 -3.72 -21.88 3.04
CA LYS A 136 -3.47 -23.30 2.78
C LYS A 136 -3.72 -23.68 1.32
N LEU A 137 -4.78 -23.14 0.70
CA LEU A 137 -5.06 -23.39 -0.70
C LEU A 137 -3.96 -22.84 -1.62
N LEU A 138 -3.35 -21.70 -1.29
CA LEU A 138 -2.23 -21.15 -2.05
C LEU A 138 -1.03 -22.11 -2.13
N SER A 139 -0.84 -23.00 -1.15
CA SER A 139 0.26 -23.97 -1.15
C SER A 139 0.02 -25.20 -2.04
N VAL A 140 -1.20 -25.42 -2.49
CA VAL A 140 -1.56 -26.61 -3.28
C VAL A 140 -2.03 -26.28 -4.71
N VAL A 141 -2.34 -25.02 -5.00
CA VAL A 141 -2.76 -24.58 -6.33
C VAL A 141 -1.57 -24.08 -7.16
N LYS A 142 -1.62 -24.30 -8.47
CA LYS A 142 -0.60 -23.73 -9.36
C LYS A 142 -0.83 -22.22 -9.52
N VAL A 143 0.05 -21.42 -8.94
CA VAL A 143 -0.03 -19.95 -8.94
C VAL A 143 1.36 -19.32 -8.86
N ASN A 144 1.60 -18.23 -9.59
CA ASN A 144 2.79 -17.40 -9.46
C ASN A 144 2.54 -16.34 -8.38
N LEU A 145 3.22 -16.45 -7.24
CA LEU A 145 3.04 -15.52 -6.13
C LEU A 145 3.93 -14.30 -6.26
N ILE A 146 3.38 -13.15 -5.90
CA ILE A 146 4.10 -11.89 -5.71
C ILE A 146 3.92 -11.47 -4.25
N PHE A 147 5.02 -11.14 -3.62
CA PHE A 147 5.06 -10.60 -2.26
C PHE A 147 5.59 -9.16 -2.32
N ASP A 148 4.94 -8.26 -1.63
CA ASP A 148 5.37 -6.86 -1.49
C ASP A 148 6.30 -6.65 -0.29
N SER A 149 6.55 -7.70 0.49
CA SER A 149 7.36 -7.66 1.71
C SER A 149 8.19 -8.92 1.89
N VAL A 150 9.47 -8.72 2.21
CA VAL A 150 10.39 -9.83 2.61
C VAL A 150 9.84 -10.61 3.81
N VAL A 151 9.18 -9.93 4.74
CA VAL A 151 8.61 -10.57 5.95
C VAL A 151 7.46 -11.50 5.58
N ILE A 152 6.59 -11.07 4.65
CA ILE A 152 5.48 -11.89 4.17
C ILE A 152 6.01 -13.06 3.34
N LYS A 153 6.93 -12.79 2.39
CA LYS A 153 7.57 -13.86 1.60
C LYS A 153 8.18 -14.93 2.52
N ARG A 154 8.94 -14.52 3.53
CA ARG A 154 9.55 -15.46 4.49
C ARG A 154 8.50 -16.24 5.29
N TYR A 155 7.41 -15.59 5.71
CA TYR A 155 6.31 -16.26 6.40
C TYR A 155 5.71 -17.37 5.52
N TYR A 156 5.36 -17.07 4.27
CA TYR A 156 4.79 -18.06 3.35
C TYR A 156 5.76 -19.20 3.04
N ASN A 157 7.04 -18.88 2.89
CA ASN A 157 8.05 -19.92 2.66
C ASN A 157 8.18 -20.87 3.85
N ILE A 158 8.25 -20.34 5.09
CA ILE A 158 8.43 -21.17 6.31
C ILE A 158 7.16 -21.95 6.66
N ILE A 159 5.98 -21.32 6.57
CA ILE A 159 4.73 -21.92 7.07
C ILE A 159 4.03 -22.78 6.02
N HIS A 160 4.13 -22.39 4.74
CA HIS A 160 3.38 -23.02 3.66
C HIS A 160 4.28 -23.68 2.61
N ASN A 161 5.62 -23.57 2.74
CA ASN A 161 6.60 -24.07 1.79
C ASN A 161 6.34 -23.56 0.35
N VAL A 162 5.94 -22.31 0.20
CA VAL A 162 5.73 -21.66 -1.10
C VAL A 162 6.67 -20.48 -1.27
N ASP A 163 7.12 -20.27 -2.49
CA ASP A 163 7.97 -19.14 -2.86
C ASP A 163 7.33 -18.31 -3.98
N GLY A 164 7.90 -17.16 -4.27
CA GLY A 164 7.42 -16.25 -5.29
C GLY A 164 8.32 -15.03 -5.46
N CYS A 165 7.96 -14.15 -6.36
CA CYS A 165 8.70 -12.92 -6.61
C CYS A 165 8.51 -11.92 -5.47
N LEU A 166 9.57 -11.18 -5.14
CA LEU A 166 9.51 -10.02 -4.25
C LEU A 166 9.44 -8.76 -5.10
N LEU A 167 8.27 -8.11 -5.13
CA LEU A 167 8.05 -6.86 -5.86
C LEU A 167 7.35 -5.87 -4.95
N TYR A 168 8.06 -4.84 -4.53
CA TYR A 168 7.54 -3.80 -3.66
C TYR A 168 6.54 -2.89 -4.39
N TYR A 169 5.89 -1.99 -3.67
CA TYR A 169 5.17 -0.89 -4.29
C TYR A 169 6.15 0.09 -4.94
N PRO A 170 5.83 0.59 -6.16
CA PRO A 170 6.69 1.59 -6.81
C PRO A 170 6.61 2.94 -6.11
N SER A 171 7.73 3.63 -6.04
CA SER A 171 7.74 5.04 -5.69
C SER A 171 7.42 5.90 -6.91
N ASP A 172 6.50 6.86 -6.74
CA ASP A 172 6.16 7.83 -7.78
C ASP A 172 7.14 9.00 -7.86
N PHE A 173 8.03 9.11 -6.89
CA PHE A 173 8.86 10.30 -6.70
C PHE A 173 10.31 10.14 -7.16
N GLU A 174 10.58 9.14 -8.01
CA GLU A 174 11.93 8.83 -8.52
C GLU A 174 12.62 9.98 -9.28
N LYS A 175 11.85 10.86 -9.91
CA LYS A 175 12.40 11.96 -10.73
C LYS A 175 12.87 13.15 -9.92
N ALA A 176 12.62 13.17 -8.62
CA ALA A 176 13.17 14.19 -7.76
C ALA A 176 14.62 13.80 -7.43
N GLN A 177 15.60 14.36 -8.17
CA GLN A 177 16.97 14.44 -7.69
C GLN A 177 16.97 15.31 -6.42
N LEU A 178 16.61 14.68 -5.29
CA LEU A 178 16.64 15.37 -4.03
C LEU A 178 18.04 15.23 -3.45
N THR A 179 18.74 16.32 -3.42
CA THR A 179 19.85 16.51 -2.48
C THR A 179 19.31 16.28 -1.07
N LEU A 180 20.12 15.69 -0.20
CA LEU A 180 19.78 15.58 1.21
C LEU A 180 19.34 16.95 1.71
N LYS A 181 18.11 17.04 2.21
CA LYS A 181 17.56 18.28 2.74
C LYS A 181 18.30 18.61 4.03
N THR A 182 18.99 19.74 4.06
CA THR A 182 19.53 20.26 5.32
C THR A 182 18.36 20.82 6.15
N ILE A 183 18.12 20.23 7.31
CA ILE A 183 17.05 20.61 8.22
C ILE A 183 17.59 21.61 9.23
N ASP A 184 17.04 22.81 9.23
CA ASP A 184 17.39 23.84 10.23
C ASP A 184 16.59 23.58 11.52
N LEU A 185 17.22 22.99 12.51
CA LEU A 185 16.61 22.64 13.80
C LEU A 185 16.15 23.83 14.65
N ARG A 186 16.57 25.05 14.28
CA ARG A 186 16.14 26.30 14.97
C ARG A 186 14.75 26.73 14.54
N LYS A 187 14.22 26.17 13.45
CA LYS A 187 12.89 26.50 12.92
C LYS A 187 11.85 25.50 13.40
N THR A 188 10.60 25.92 13.36
CA THR A 188 9.44 25.03 13.49
C THR A 188 9.43 24.01 12.36
N LEU A 189 9.59 22.73 12.67
CA LEU A 189 9.63 21.67 11.69
C LEU A 189 8.22 21.26 11.25
N LYS A 190 8.10 20.86 9.99
CA LYS A 190 6.87 20.33 9.39
C LYS A 190 6.92 18.81 9.38
N VAL A 191 6.06 18.22 10.18
CA VAL A 191 5.95 16.76 10.34
C VAL A 191 4.77 16.27 9.55
N MET A 192 4.95 15.20 8.80
CA MET A 192 3.89 14.63 7.99
C MET A 192 3.50 13.23 8.45
N VAL A 193 2.21 12.95 8.45
CA VAL A 193 1.62 11.64 8.68
C VAL A 193 0.58 11.39 7.59
N VAL A 194 0.69 10.27 6.89
CA VAL A 194 -0.26 9.87 5.84
C VAL A 194 -0.74 8.47 6.12
N MET A 195 -2.03 8.30 6.44
CA MET A 195 -2.55 6.99 6.81
C MET A 195 -4.07 6.87 6.71
N ARG A 196 -4.56 5.65 6.76
CA ARG A 196 -5.96 5.37 7.12
C ARG A 196 -6.09 5.41 8.63
N PHE A 197 -7.16 6.00 9.14
CA PHE A 197 -7.39 6.07 10.59
C PHE A 197 -7.96 4.75 11.10
N LEU A 198 -7.05 3.88 11.52
CA LEU A 198 -7.32 2.57 12.11
C LEU A 198 -6.44 2.43 13.35
N PRO A 199 -6.90 1.75 14.41
CA PRO A 199 -6.13 1.57 15.64
C PRO A 199 -4.73 1.01 15.42
N GLU A 200 -4.57 0.07 14.49
CA GLU A 200 -3.28 -0.53 14.12
C GLU A 200 -2.30 0.42 13.43
N ASN A 201 -2.74 1.61 13.06
CA ASN A 201 -1.88 2.64 12.47
C ASN A 201 -1.35 3.65 13.51
N ASN A 202 -1.65 3.45 14.78
CA ASN A 202 -1.10 4.18 15.93
C ASN A 202 -1.21 5.72 15.85
N ILE A 203 -2.26 6.23 15.18
CA ILE A 203 -2.46 7.69 15.07
C ILE A 203 -2.69 8.33 16.43
N GLU A 204 -3.37 7.64 17.35
CA GLU A 204 -3.62 8.13 18.69
C GLU A 204 -2.31 8.34 19.45
N THR A 205 -1.40 7.36 19.43
CA THR A 205 -0.06 7.49 20.02
C THR A 205 0.70 8.70 19.47
N ILE A 206 0.62 8.93 18.16
CA ILE A 206 1.30 10.08 17.51
C ILE A 206 0.69 11.38 17.98
N VAL A 207 -0.63 11.50 17.99
CA VAL A 207 -1.35 12.72 18.42
C VAL A 207 -1.08 13.00 19.89
N ASP A 208 -1.22 12.00 20.77
CA ASP A 208 -0.98 12.17 22.21
C ASP A 208 0.45 12.63 22.50
N THR A 209 1.44 12.14 21.75
CA THR A 209 2.83 12.62 21.84
C THR A 209 2.96 14.10 21.48
N PHE A 210 2.32 14.56 20.40
CA PHE A 210 2.37 15.97 19.99
C PHE A 210 1.65 16.88 20.97
N ILE A 211 0.54 16.44 21.57
CA ILE A 211 -0.16 17.17 22.64
C ILE A 211 0.79 17.33 23.84
N LEU A 212 1.50 16.27 24.24
CA LEU A 212 2.45 16.31 25.35
C LEU A 212 3.63 17.23 25.06
N LEU A 213 4.24 17.14 23.88
CA LEU A 213 5.35 18.01 23.44
C LEU A 213 4.95 19.49 23.47
N ASN A 214 3.71 19.80 23.07
CA ASN A 214 3.17 21.15 23.10
C ASN A 214 2.92 21.64 24.54
N LYS A 215 2.30 20.78 25.38
CA LYS A 215 2.05 21.08 26.80
C LYS A 215 3.33 21.37 27.57
N GLU A 216 4.38 20.60 27.33
CA GLU A 216 5.69 20.77 27.97
C GLU A 216 6.55 21.83 27.28
N ARG A 217 6.07 22.51 26.24
CA ARG A 217 6.80 23.52 25.45
C ARG A 217 8.15 23.04 24.90
N ILE A 218 8.30 21.75 24.63
CA ILE A 218 9.53 21.15 24.13
C ILE A 218 9.70 21.35 22.64
N SER A 219 8.60 21.33 21.87
CA SER A 219 8.62 21.50 20.42
C SER A 219 7.38 22.24 19.94
N ASN A 220 7.59 23.16 19.00
CA ASN A 220 6.51 23.83 18.24
C ASN A 220 6.32 23.21 16.85
N ASP A 221 6.83 21.99 16.63
CA ASP A 221 6.71 21.33 15.33
C ASP A 221 5.24 21.19 14.93
N LYS A 222 4.95 21.38 13.64
CA LYS A 222 3.59 21.29 13.10
C LYS A 222 3.34 19.90 12.53
N LEU A 223 2.37 19.21 13.11
CA LEU A 223 1.93 17.88 12.65
C LEU A 223 0.84 18.04 11.59
N TYR A 224 1.12 17.62 10.35
CA TYR A 224 0.16 17.56 9.26
C TYR A 224 -0.36 16.15 9.10
N ILE A 225 -1.66 15.95 9.33
CA ILE A 225 -2.33 14.66 9.27
C ILE A 225 -3.13 14.56 7.97
N ILE A 226 -2.84 13.55 7.14
CA ILE A 226 -3.50 13.29 5.86
C ILE A 226 -4.17 11.92 5.90
N GLY A 227 -5.47 11.89 5.61
CA GLY A 227 -6.28 10.68 5.59
C GLY A 227 -7.77 10.98 5.48
N SER A 228 -8.56 9.95 5.14
CA SER A 228 -10.02 10.09 5.07
C SER A 228 -10.65 9.95 6.44
N ARG A 229 -11.57 10.85 6.80
CA ARG A 229 -12.38 10.73 8.01
C ARG A 229 -13.14 9.40 8.04
N ASN A 230 -13.31 8.87 9.23
CA ASN A 230 -14.15 7.71 9.55
C ASN A 230 -14.55 7.80 11.03
N GLU A 231 -15.43 6.91 11.49
CA GLU A 231 -15.91 6.89 12.87
C GLU A 231 -14.79 6.88 13.93
N TYR A 232 -13.69 6.17 13.66
CA TYR A 232 -12.55 6.16 14.59
C TYR A 232 -11.87 7.53 14.68
N PHE A 233 -11.70 8.22 13.56
CA PHE A 233 -11.14 9.57 13.56
C PHE A 233 -12.07 10.56 14.26
N GLU A 234 -13.35 10.56 13.92
CA GLU A 234 -14.35 11.50 14.44
C GLU A 234 -14.58 11.32 15.93
N ASN A 235 -14.59 10.09 16.43
CA ASN A 235 -14.88 9.80 17.83
C ASN A 235 -13.65 9.86 18.75
N ILE A 236 -12.45 9.59 18.24
CA ILE A 236 -11.24 9.43 19.06
C ILE A 236 -10.19 10.51 18.79
N ILE A 237 -9.95 10.85 17.54
CA ILE A 237 -8.82 11.72 17.16
C ILE A 237 -9.24 13.18 17.10
N GLU A 238 -10.31 13.47 16.38
CA GLU A 238 -10.77 14.85 16.16
C GLU A 238 -11.04 15.62 17.46
N PRO A 239 -11.68 15.04 18.50
CA PRO A 239 -11.86 15.73 19.79
C PRO A 239 -10.55 16.08 20.50
N LYS A 240 -9.48 15.30 20.26
CA LYS A 240 -8.17 15.54 20.87
C LYS A 240 -7.41 16.69 20.21
N ILE A 241 -7.68 16.98 18.93
CA ILE A 241 -6.88 17.91 18.12
C ILE A 241 -7.58 19.23 17.82
N SER A 242 -8.90 19.34 18.06
CA SER A 242 -9.73 20.51 17.70
C SER A 242 -9.16 21.85 18.19
N ASP A 243 -8.59 21.86 19.40
CA ASP A 243 -8.08 23.07 20.03
C ASP A 243 -6.54 23.19 20.00
N ILE A 244 -5.87 22.35 19.23
CA ILE A 244 -4.41 22.27 19.17
C ILE A 244 -3.89 22.89 17.86
N ALA A 245 -3.48 24.14 17.88
CA ALA A 245 -3.13 24.93 16.69
C ALA A 245 -1.97 24.36 15.84
N ASN A 246 -1.08 23.56 16.42
CA ASN A 246 0.05 22.96 15.70
C ASN A 246 -0.23 21.53 15.21
N ILE A 247 -1.44 20.98 15.40
CA ILE A 247 -1.89 19.71 14.82
C ILE A 247 -2.95 20.02 13.75
N ILE A 248 -2.63 19.78 12.50
CA ILE A 248 -3.39 20.24 11.34
C ILE A 248 -3.90 19.05 10.54
N PHE A 249 -5.21 18.84 10.54
CA PHE A 249 -5.85 17.84 9.69
C PHE A 249 -6.14 18.41 8.30
N LEU A 250 -5.54 17.80 7.26
CA LEU A 250 -5.67 18.26 5.87
C LEU A 250 -6.73 17.49 5.06
N GLY A 251 -7.33 16.44 5.66
CA GLY A 251 -8.23 15.56 4.93
C GLY A 251 -7.49 14.65 3.92
N PRO A 252 -8.24 13.91 3.08
CA PRO A 252 -7.65 13.06 2.06
C PRO A 252 -7.13 13.88 0.88
N ILE A 253 -5.93 13.56 0.41
CA ILE A 253 -5.30 14.23 -0.73
C ILE A 253 -5.00 13.18 -1.80
N TYR A 254 -5.83 13.15 -2.86
CA TYR A 254 -5.69 12.24 -4.00
C TYR A 254 -4.91 12.85 -5.16
N ASP A 255 -4.81 14.19 -5.22
CA ASP A 255 -3.96 14.88 -6.20
C ASP A 255 -2.48 14.61 -5.89
N ARG A 256 -1.85 13.81 -6.75
CA ARG A 256 -0.44 13.42 -6.61
C ARG A 256 0.52 14.61 -6.63
N LYS A 257 0.22 15.67 -7.41
CA LYS A 257 1.06 16.88 -7.47
C LYS A 257 0.97 17.66 -6.16
N LYS A 258 -0.25 17.78 -5.59
CA LYS A 258 -0.46 18.44 -4.29
C LYS A 258 0.22 17.66 -3.17
N LEU A 259 0.05 16.34 -3.14
CA LEU A 259 0.69 15.46 -2.16
C LEU A 259 2.22 15.56 -2.25
N PHE A 260 2.79 15.55 -3.46
CA PHE A 260 4.24 15.68 -3.67
C PHE A 260 4.79 17.02 -3.16
N ARG A 261 4.06 18.14 -3.34
CA ARG A 261 4.47 19.44 -2.79
C ARG A 261 4.53 19.40 -1.27
N LEU A 262 3.56 18.77 -0.62
CA LEU A 262 3.55 18.60 0.84
C LEU A 262 4.74 17.75 1.30
N TRP A 263 4.99 16.62 0.66
CA TRP A 263 6.17 15.80 0.91
C TRP A 263 7.47 16.61 0.83
N LYS A 264 7.65 17.38 -0.24
CA LYS A 264 8.87 18.22 -0.43
C LYS A 264 9.05 19.30 0.64
N THR A 265 7.96 19.83 1.18
CA THR A 265 8.01 20.87 2.19
C THR A 265 8.08 20.32 3.61
N SER A 266 7.86 19.02 3.80
CA SER A 266 7.97 18.35 5.09
C SER A 266 9.43 18.16 5.49
N ASP A 267 9.71 18.19 6.78
CA ASP A 267 11.05 18.03 7.34
C ASP A 267 11.30 16.61 7.79
N TYR A 268 10.29 15.91 8.31
CA TYR A 268 10.34 14.49 8.61
C TYR A 268 8.95 13.84 8.55
N TYR A 269 8.95 12.52 8.53
CA TYR A 269 7.76 11.69 8.42
C TYR A 269 7.64 10.72 9.60
N ILE A 270 6.44 10.61 10.16
CA ILE A 270 6.14 9.58 11.17
C ILE A 270 5.25 8.51 10.55
N HIS A 271 5.71 7.27 10.64
CA HIS A 271 5.06 6.09 10.08
C HIS A 271 4.51 5.18 11.17
N GLY A 272 3.22 5.27 11.46
CA GLY A 272 2.59 4.56 12.57
C GLY A 272 2.11 3.13 12.25
N HIS A 273 2.15 2.67 11.00
CA HIS A 273 1.60 1.37 10.61
C HIS A 273 2.32 0.21 11.29
N SER A 274 1.57 -0.67 11.95
CA SER A 274 2.09 -1.85 12.69
C SER A 274 1.77 -3.19 12.03
N VAL A 275 0.84 -3.23 11.07
CA VAL A 275 0.38 -4.45 10.38
C VAL A 275 0.31 -4.24 8.87
N GLY A 276 0.38 -5.34 8.12
CA GLY A 276 0.34 -5.34 6.65
C GLY A 276 1.69 -5.70 6.05
N GLY A 277 1.85 -5.40 4.77
CA GLY A 277 3.10 -5.54 4.02
C GLY A 277 3.91 -4.25 3.99
N THR A 278 4.59 -4.01 2.88
CA THR A 278 5.30 -2.76 2.64
C THR A 278 4.30 -1.65 2.36
N ASN A 279 4.35 -0.59 3.16
CA ASN A 279 3.42 0.52 2.99
C ASN A 279 3.92 1.54 1.96
N PRO A 280 3.10 1.91 0.95
CA PRO A 280 3.50 2.88 -0.08
C PRO A 280 3.97 4.23 0.47
N THR A 281 3.33 4.76 1.53
CA THR A 281 3.71 6.06 2.09
C THR A 281 5.07 6.03 2.77
N LEU A 282 5.49 4.87 3.32
CA LEU A 282 6.84 4.68 3.82
C LEU A 282 7.85 4.71 2.67
N ILE A 283 7.57 4.02 1.56
CA ILE A 283 8.41 4.02 0.37
C ILE A 283 8.51 5.42 -0.23
N GLU A 284 7.42 6.18 -0.27
CA GLU A 284 7.42 7.57 -0.72
C GLU A 284 8.34 8.45 0.15
N ALA A 285 8.21 8.38 1.47
CA ALA A 285 9.03 9.15 2.40
C ALA A 285 10.53 8.87 2.23
N ILE A 286 10.91 7.58 2.21
CA ILE A 286 12.32 7.19 2.05
C ILE A 286 12.87 7.51 0.66
N SER A 287 12.05 7.40 -0.40
CA SER A 287 12.45 7.78 -1.77
C SER A 287 12.71 9.28 -1.89
N LEU A 288 12.05 10.08 -1.10
CA LEU A 288 12.29 11.52 -0.95
C LEU A 288 13.41 11.86 0.04
N ARG A 289 14.09 10.85 0.59
CA ARG A 289 15.16 10.98 1.59
C ARG A 289 14.75 11.79 2.81
N LEU A 290 13.47 11.74 3.17
CA LEU A 290 13.00 12.33 4.42
C LEU A 290 13.49 11.49 5.59
N PRO A 291 13.92 12.11 6.70
CA PRO A 291 14.06 11.41 7.97
C PRO A 291 12.74 10.75 8.37
N VAL A 292 12.81 9.52 8.86
CA VAL A 292 11.62 8.73 9.20
C VAL A 292 11.72 8.23 10.62
N ILE A 293 10.66 8.44 11.39
CA ILE A 293 10.41 7.73 12.65
C ILE A 293 9.29 6.72 12.38
N ALA A 294 9.52 5.44 12.59
CA ALA A 294 8.53 4.41 12.27
C ALA A 294 8.12 3.60 13.50
N TYR A 295 6.91 3.06 13.47
CA TYR A 295 6.49 2.10 14.49
C TYR A 295 7.39 0.86 14.49
N ASP A 296 7.79 0.40 15.69
CA ASP A 296 8.70 -0.74 15.86
C ASP A 296 8.01 -2.06 15.50
N CYS A 297 8.05 -2.41 14.24
CA CYS A 297 7.62 -3.72 13.76
C CYS A 297 8.59 -4.27 12.70
N SER A 298 8.50 -5.58 12.46
CA SER A 298 9.40 -6.27 11.53
C SER A 298 9.32 -5.76 10.09
N PHE A 299 8.16 -5.32 9.64
CA PHE A 299 7.95 -4.76 8.30
C PHE A 299 8.74 -3.47 8.11
N ASN A 300 8.58 -2.53 9.03
CA ASN A 300 9.25 -1.23 8.98
C ASN A 300 10.78 -1.38 9.11
N LYS A 301 11.24 -2.24 10.05
CA LYS A 301 12.67 -2.53 10.23
C LYS A 301 13.33 -3.12 9.00
N LYS A 302 12.60 -3.95 8.23
CA LYS A 302 13.16 -4.54 6.99
C LYS A 302 13.32 -3.51 5.87
N ILE A 303 12.49 -2.48 5.83
CA ILE A 303 12.57 -1.41 4.82
C ILE A 303 13.60 -0.36 5.22
N ILE A 304 13.54 0.14 6.48
CA ILE A 304 14.36 1.26 6.95
C ILE A 304 15.76 0.79 7.36
N GLY A 305 15.89 -0.49 7.73
CA GLY A 305 17.14 -1.06 8.24
C GLY A 305 17.36 -0.82 9.73
N LYS A 306 18.47 -1.35 10.25
CA LYS A 306 18.78 -1.32 11.69
C LYS A 306 19.06 0.08 12.23
N ASN A 307 19.48 1.00 11.37
CA ASN A 307 19.85 2.37 11.74
C ASN A 307 18.65 3.34 11.71
N GLY A 308 17.43 2.83 11.51
CA GLY A 308 16.21 3.62 11.58
C GLY A 308 15.84 3.99 13.01
N SER A 309 15.02 5.01 13.17
CA SER A 309 14.41 5.38 14.45
C SER A 309 13.02 4.75 14.59
N PHE A 310 12.80 4.09 15.72
CA PHE A 310 11.59 3.31 15.93
C PHE A 310 10.97 3.62 17.29
N PHE A 311 9.63 3.64 17.34
CA PHE A 311 8.85 3.83 18.57
C PHE A 311 7.83 2.71 18.76
N LYS A 312 7.51 2.38 20.01
CA LYS A 312 6.42 1.45 20.39
C LYS A 312 5.27 2.15 21.11
N ASN A 313 5.55 3.25 21.77
CA ASN A 313 4.62 4.00 22.60
C ASN A 313 4.92 5.50 22.51
N SER A 314 4.12 6.30 23.21
CA SER A 314 4.26 7.76 23.24
C SER A 314 5.59 8.22 23.84
N ASP A 315 6.12 7.51 24.85
CA ASP A 315 7.37 7.89 25.52
C ASP A 315 8.58 7.73 24.59
N ASP A 316 8.61 6.64 23.81
CA ASP A 316 9.67 6.41 22.82
C ASP A 316 9.64 7.52 21.76
N LEU A 317 8.43 7.81 21.23
CA LEU A 317 8.25 8.84 20.21
C LEU A 317 8.59 10.24 20.74
N PHE A 318 8.21 10.54 21.97
CA PHE A 318 8.54 11.78 22.65
C PHE A 318 10.06 11.98 22.77
N LYS A 319 10.78 10.96 23.24
CA LYS A 319 12.26 11.00 23.37
C LYS A 319 12.91 11.24 22.01
N LEU A 320 12.48 10.53 20.97
CA LEU A 320 13.02 10.67 19.62
C LEU A 320 12.78 12.09 19.07
N ILE A 321 11.58 12.64 19.21
CA ILE A 321 11.27 14.01 18.74
C ILE A 321 12.05 15.04 19.54
N LYS A 322 12.22 14.86 20.84
CA LYS A 322 12.99 15.75 21.70
C LYS A 322 14.47 15.76 21.35
N SER A 323 15.10 14.61 21.15
CA SER A 323 16.53 14.49 20.84
C SER A 323 16.87 14.91 19.41
N LYS A 324 15.93 14.76 18.45
CA LYS A 324 16.14 15.01 17.02
C LYS A 324 17.25 14.13 16.36
N ASP A 325 17.73 13.07 17.04
CA ASP A 325 18.81 12.19 16.54
C ASP A 325 18.47 11.50 15.23
N PHE A 326 17.17 11.28 14.98
CA PHE A 326 16.67 10.65 13.75
C PHE A 326 16.93 11.50 12.48
N ILE A 327 17.25 12.78 12.59
CA ILE A 327 17.44 13.67 11.43
C ILE A 327 18.74 13.33 10.69
N ASN A 328 19.76 12.87 11.41
CA ASN A 328 21.06 12.54 10.84
C ASN A 328 21.19 11.05 10.48
N GLN A 329 20.09 10.33 10.31
CA GLN A 329 20.10 8.92 9.97
C GLN A 329 20.74 8.69 8.60
N ASN A 330 21.77 7.87 8.55
CA ASN A 330 22.32 7.33 7.31
C ASN A 330 21.67 5.98 6.99
N LEU A 331 20.51 6.02 6.35
CA LEU A 331 19.77 4.83 5.95
C LEU A 331 20.43 4.21 4.72
N LYS A 332 21.00 2.99 4.89
CA LYS A 332 21.53 2.20 3.78
C LYS A 332 20.37 1.45 3.09
N ILE A 333 19.70 2.13 2.17
CA ILE A 333 18.55 1.57 1.44
C ILE A 333 18.91 1.43 -0.03
N ASP A 334 18.65 0.26 -0.60
CA ASP A 334 18.67 0.09 -2.06
C ASP A 334 17.37 0.62 -2.66
N TYR A 335 17.41 1.83 -3.18
CA TYR A 335 16.26 2.49 -3.81
C TYR A 335 15.89 1.90 -5.16
N SER A 336 16.77 1.11 -5.80
CA SER A 336 16.54 0.57 -7.14
C SER A 336 15.34 -0.37 -7.18
N VAL A 337 15.10 -1.10 -6.09
CA VAL A 337 13.99 -2.06 -5.95
C VAL A 337 12.60 -1.41 -5.85
N PHE A 338 12.54 -0.10 -5.59
CA PHE A 338 11.29 0.67 -5.53
C PHE A 338 11.01 1.45 -6.82
N LYS A 339 11.92 1.39 -7.81
CA LYS A 339 11.76 2.10 -9.07
C LYS A 339 10.56 1.58 -9.85
N ARG A 340 9.72 2.50 -10.31
CA ARG A 340 8.52 2.18 -11.09
C ARG A 340 8.86 1.35 -12.34
N ASP A 341 9.87 1.73 -13.10
CA ASP A 341 10.28 1.00 -14.31
C ASP A 341 10.72 -0.43 -13.98
N TYR A 342 11.47 -0.63 -12.89
CA TYR A 342 11.87 -1.96 -12.42
C TYR A 342 10.65 -2.82 -12.07
N ILE A 343 9.73 -2.31 -11.26
CA ILE A 343 8.56 -3.06 -10.79
C ILE A 343 7.62 -3.37 -11.94
N ASN A 344 7.29 -2.37 -12.77
CA ASN A 344 6.37 -2.57 -13.91
C ASN A 344 6.95 -3.54 -14.94
N ARG A 345 8.26 -3.51 -15.20
CA ARG A 345 8.93 -4.45 -16.09
C ARG A 345 8.81 -5.89 -15.58
N ASN A 346 9.07 -6.12 -14.30
CA ASN A 346 8.92 -7.45 -13.69
C ASN A 346 7.47 -7.95 -13.75
N TYR A 347 6.46 -7.10 -13.53
CA TYR A 347 5.06 -7.47 -13.73
C TYR A 347 4.78 -7.83 -15.19
N LEU A 348 5.28 -7.06 -16.17
CA LEU A 348 5.13 -7.38 -17.59
C LEU A 348 5.79 -8.72 -17.97
N GLU A 349 6.97 -8.99 -17.45
CA GLU A 349 7.67 -10.27 -17.67
C GLU A 349 6.86 -11.44 -17.09
N LEU A 350 6.33 -11.31 -15.88
CA LEU A 350 5.46 -12.30 -15.27
C LEU A 350 4.18 -12.52 -16.09
N LEU A 351 3.59 -11.48 -16.66
CA LEU A 351 2.39 -11.62 -17.50
C LEU A 351 2.68 -12.34 -18.82
N LYS A 352 3.86 -12.12 -19.41
CA LYS A 352 4.27 -12.64 -20.72
C LYS A 352 4.96 -14.00 -20.67
N SER A 353 5.53 -14.38 -19.52
CA SER A 353 6.15 -15.71 -19.37
C SER A 353 5.12 -16.82 -19.64
N PRO A 354 5.53 -17.99 -20.10
CA PRO A 354 4.64 -19.12 -20.42
C PRO A 354 3.87 -19.63 -19.20
#